data_4d322ddaaf544b0e069e95fb7016d870
#
_entry.id   4d322ddaaf544b0e069e95fb7016d870
#
_cell.length_a   1.000
_cell.length_b   1.000
_cell.length_c   1.000
_cell.angle_alpha   90.00
_cell.angle_beta   90.00
_cell.angle_gamma   90.00
#
_symmetry.space_group_name_H-M   'P 1'
#
loop_
_entity.id
_entity.type
_entity.pdbx_description
1 polymer ?
#
loop_
_entity_poly.entity_id
_entity_poly.type
_entity_poly.pdbx_seq_one_letter_code
_entity_poly.pdbx_strand_id
1 'polypeptide(L)'
;MLKIDRHSYILDELKTKHLVRVSKLAHDMKVTEMTIRRDLQELEDYGHLTRIHGGAKLKPKNFYQEDNYNKKISVNVEEKKQIARKVADLIKDNETIFIGAGSTTSYLAEFLQDKNLNIVTNSLTVFEQFKDNPSCDLIFIGGRYRQKTKGFIGYFTQDALSKISVNKA
;
A
#
# COMPACT_ATOMS: atom_id res chain seq x y z
N MET A 1 -11.60 10.05 -22.79
CA MET A 1 -10.87 10.23 -21.52
C MET A 1 -10.57 8.87 -20.93
N LEU A 2 -9.31 8.56 -20.62
CA LEU A 2 -8.92 7.29 -20.04
C LEU A 2 -9.45 7.17 -18.61
N LYS A 3 -9.64 5.93 -18.11
CA LYS A 3 -10.14 5.67 -16.75
C LYS A 3 -9.27 6.33 -15.67
N ILE A 4 -7.95 6.26 -15.83
CA ILE A 4 -6.99 6.83 -14.88
C ILE A 4 -7.12 8.36 -14.79
N ASP A 5 -7.36 9.03 -15.93
CA ASP A 5 -7.56 10.48 -15.97
C ASP A 5 -8.86 10.87 -15.26
N ARG A 6 -9.93 10.04 -15.43
CA ARG A 6 -11.21 10.28 -14.74
C ARG A 6 -11.07 10.12 -13.25
N HIS A 7 -10.38 9.08 -12.77
CA HIS A 7 -10.13 8.87 -11.34
C HIS A 7 -9.34 10.03 -10.75
N SER A 8 -8.29 10.50 -11.43
CA SER A 8 -7.52 11.68 -10.99
C SER A 8 -8.41 12.91 -10.90
N TYR A 9 -9.19 13.20 -11.93
CA TYR A 9 -10.10 14.35 -11.96
C TYR A 9 -11.14 14.30 -10.82
N ILE A 10 -11.77 13.13 -10.59
CA ILE A 10 -12.73 12.94 -9.49
C ILE A 10 -12.09 13.24 -8.14
N LEU A 11 -10.88 12.73 -7.90
CA LEU A 11 -10.18 12.94 -6.63
C LEU A 11 -9.76 14.41 -6.43
N ASP A 12 -9.37 15.10 -7.48
CA ASP A 12 -8.99 16.51 -7.40
C ASP A 12 -10.21 17.42 -7.19
N GLU A 13 -11.33 17.13 -7.86
CA GLU A 13 -12.60 17.79 -7.57
C GLU A 13 -13.05 17.59 -6.12
N LEU A 14 -12.92 16.37 -5.60
CA LEU A 14 -13.24 16.05 -4.21
C LEU A 14 -12.33 16.77 -3.21
N LYS A 15 -11.03 16.93 -3.48
CA LYS A 15 -10.10 17.68 -2.62
C LYS A 15 -10.52 19.14 -2.52
N THR A 16 -10.99 19.72 -3.63
CA THR A 16 -11.35 21.15 -3.70
C THR A 16 -12.75 21.41 -3.16
N LYS A 17 -13.72 20.55 -3.52
CA LYS A 17 -15.16 20.81 -3.26
C LYS A 17 -15.74 19.98 -2.13
N HIS A 18 -14.99 19.02 -1.59
CA HIS A 18 -15.38 18.07 -0.55
C HIS A 18 -16.56 17.14 -0.91
N LEU A 19 -17.34 17.49 -1.95
CA LEU A 19 -18.48 16.74 -2.45
C LEU A 19 -18.57 16.88 -3.98
N VAL A 20 -18.85 15.75 -4.68
CA VAL A 20 -19.11 15.73 -6.11
C VAL A 20 -20.42 15.04 -6.44
N ARG A 21 -21.08 15.45 -7.52
CA ARG A 21 -22.31 14.86 -8.02
C ARG A 21 -22.06 14.07 -9.30
N VAL A 22 -22.69 12.90 -9.42
CA VAL A 22 -22.59 12.01 -10.59
C VAL A 22 -22.94 12.74 -11.89
N SER A 23 -24.08 13.45 -11.91
CA SER A 23 -24.53 14.17 -13.10
C SER A 23 -23.55 15.23 -13.56
N LYS A 24 -22.95 15.98 -12.62
CA LYS A 24 -21.95 17.00 -12.95
C LYS A 24 -20.67 16.38 -13.50
N LEU A 25 -20.14 15.34 -12.85
CA LEU A 25 -18.95 14.65 -13.32
C LEU A 25 -19.16 14.03 -14.70
N ALA A 26 -20.33 13.43 -14.95
CA ALA A 26 -20.70 12.86 -16.25
C ALA A 26 -20.71 13.92 -17.35
N HIS A 27 -21.29 15.07 -17.07
CA HIS A 27 -21.32 16.22 -17.97
C HIS A 27 -19.90 16.75 -18.26
N ASP A 28 -19.12 17.03 -17.21
CA ASP A 28 -17.80 17.66 -17.32
C ASP A 28 -16.81 16.74 -18.08
N MET A 29 -16.90 15.43 -17.88
CA MET A 29 -16.03 14.45 -18.53
C MET A 29 -16.60 13.86 -19.83
N LYS A 30 -17.84 14.26 -20.24
CA LYS A 30 -18.54 13.77 -21.44
C LYS A 30 -18.64 12.23 -21.47
N VAL A 31 -19.02 11.63 -20.36
CA VAL A 31 -19.26 10.19 -20.20
C VAL A 31 -20.66 9.95 -19.59
N THR A 32 -21.11 8.69 -19.60
CA THR A 32 -22.40 8.35 -19.01
C THR A 32 -22.33 8.37 -17.47
N GLU A 33 -23.47 8.64 -16.81
CA GLU A 33 -23.58 8.52 -15.35
C GLU A 33 -23.23 7.11 -14.85
N MET A 34 -23.52 6.08 -15.64
CA MET A 34 -23.18 4.70 -15.30
C MET A 34 -21.66 4.51 -15.21
N THR A 35 -20.92 5.14 -16.14
CA THR A 35 -19.45 5.13 -16.09
C THR A 35 -18.92 5.79 -14.82
N ILE A 36 -19.47 6.96 -14.47
CA ILE A 36 -19.08 7.66 -13.22
C ILE A 36 -19.44 6.84 -11.98
N ARG A 37 -20.62 6.21 -11.95
CA ARG A 37 -21.03 5.36 -10.80
C ARG A 37 -20.06 4.19 -10.61
N ARG A 38 -19.56 3.60 -11.70
CA ARG A 38 -18.56 2.54 -11.65
C ARG A 38 -17.20 3.07 -11.15
N ASP A 39 -16.76 4.21 -11.68
CA ASP A 39 -15.51 4.85 -11.24
C ASP A 39 -15.57 5.23 -9.75
N LEU A 40 -16.71 5.76 -9.27
CA LEU A 40 -16.92 6.07 -7.85
C LEU A 40 -16.96 4.81 -6.98
N GLN A 41 -17.53 3.70 -7.47
CA GLN A 41 -17.53 2.43 -6.74
C GLN A 41 -16.10 1.93 -6.56
N GLU A 42 -15.30 1.90 -7.61
CA GLU A 42 -13.90 1.47 -7.53
C GLU A 42 -13.08 2.36 -6.59
N LEU A 43 -13.27 3.69 -6.65
CA LEU A 43 -12.59 4.62 -5.75
C LEU A 43 -13.03 4.46 -4.29
N GLU A 44 -14.28 4.06 -4.03
CA GLU A 44 -14.77 3.69 -2.70
C GLU A 44 -14.15 2.40 -2.21
N ASP A 45 -14.07 1.37 -3.06
CA ASP A 45 -13.44 0.08 -2.75
C ASP A 45 -11.93 0.27 -2.43
N TYR A 46 -11.26 1.20 -3.11
CA TYR A 46 -9.89 1.64 -2.79
C TYR A 46 -9.80 2.56 -1.55
N GLY A 47 -10.94 2.91 -0.94
CA GLY A 47 -10.97 3.71 0.29
C GLY A 47 -10.69 5.20 0.11
N HIS A 48 -10.72 5.72 -1.11
CA HIS A 48 -10.43 7.12 -1.41
C HIS A 48 -11.58 8.09 -1.14
N LEU A 49 -12.82 7.60 -1.19
CA LEU A 49 -14.03 8.40 -1.01
C LEU A 49 -15.12 7.56 -0.34
N THR A 50 -16.24 8.20 0.03
CA THR A 50 -17.48 7.55 0.44
C THR A 50 -18.58 7.96 -0.51
N ARG A 51 -19.28 7.00 -1.12
CA ARG A 51 -20.44 7.26 -1.97
C ARG A 51 -21.62 7.72 -1.13
N ILE A 52 -22.40 8.62 -1.70
CA ILE A 52 -23.68 9.09 -1.18
C ILE A 52 -24.72 9.03 -2.30
N HIS A 53 -25.97 9.28 -1.96
CA HIS A 53 -27.02 9.32 -2.99
C HIS A 53 -26.72 10.41 -4.04
N GLY A 54 -26.52 9.98 -5.29
CA GLY A 54 -26.25 10.86 -6.43
C GLY A 54 -24.82 11.45 -6.52
N GLY A 55 -23.86 10.96 -5.71
CA GLY A 55 -22.50 11.47 -5.75
C GLY A 55 -21.52 10.78 -4.82
N ALA A 56 -20.49 11.52 -4.46
CA ALA A 56 -19.48 11.08 -3.49
C ALA A 56 -18.97 12.26 -2.66
N LYS A 57 -18.54 11.98 -1.46
CA LYS A 57 -17.83 12.92 -0.58
C LYS A 57 -16.44 12.39 -0.27
N LEU A 58 -15.53 13.30 0.03
CA LEU A 58 -14.28 12.87 0.64
C LEU A 58 -14.63 11.97 1.82
N LYS A 59 -14.05 10.78 1.83
CA LYS A 59 -14.07 10.00 3.05
C LYS A 59 -13.55 10.94 4.14
N PRO A 60 -14.30 11.23 5.21
CA PRO A 60 -13.71 11.95 6.29
C PRO A 60 -12.37 11.27 6.51
N LYS A 61 -11.28 12.03 6.56
CA LYS A 61 -10.08 11.48 7.15
C LYS A 61 -10.52 11.04 8.54
N ASN A 62 -11.00 9.82 8.67
CA ASN A 62 -10.91 9.15 9.94
C ASN A 62 -9.43 9.19 10.19
N PHE A 63 -9.06 10.18 10.98
CA PHE A 63 -7.83 10.22 11.69
C PHE A 63 -7.88 9.08 12.75
N TYR A 64 -7.87 7.85 12.28
CA TYR A 64 -6.80 7.02 12.79
C TYR A 64 -5.58 7.78 12.28
N GLN A 65 -5.04 8.63 13.13
CA GLN A 65 -3.70 9.16 12.97
C GLN A 65 -2.88 7.90 12.78
N GLU A 66 -2.59 7.59 11.51
CA GLU A 66 -1.63 6.54 11.25
C GLU A 66 -0.36 7.07 11.86
N ASP A 67 -0.10 6.62 13.08
CA ASP A 67 1.06 7.02 13.84
C ASP A 67 2.27 6.86 12.93
N ASN A 68 3.12 7.88 12.91
CA ASN A 68 4.34 7.85 12.12
C ASN A 68 5.09 6.56 12.44
N TYR A 69 5.69 5.91 11.45
CA TYR A 69 6.47 4.68 11.60
C TYR A 69 7.37 4.71 12.84
N ASN A 70 8.06 5.85 13.07
CA ASN A 70 8.97 6.02 14.21
C ASN A 70 8.25 5.87 15.57
N LYS A 71 7.00 6.26 15.68
CA LYS A 71 6.20 6.04 16.89
C LYS A 71 5.71 4.60 16.96
N LYS A 72 5.27 4.03 15.83
CA LYS A 72 4.81 2.65 15.77
C LYS A 72 5.92 1.64 16.08
N ILE A 73 7.15 1.88 15.60
CA ILE A 73 8.26 0.93 15.79
C ILE A 73 8.62 0.76 17.26
N SER A 74 8.51 1.80 18.07
CA SER A 74 8.87 1.81 19.50
C SER A 74 7.76 1.35 20.45
N VAL A 75 6.56 1.05 19.94
CA VAL A 75 5.42 0.57 20.74
C VAL A 75 5.26 -0.93 20.61
N ASN A 76 5.01 -1.65 21.71
CA ASN A 76 4.82 -3.11 21.75
C ASN A 76 5.97 -3.87 21.05
N VAL A 77 7.21 -3.50 21.39
CA VAL A 77 8.42 -4.04 20.73
C VAL A 77 8.54 -5.54 20.95
N GLU A 78 8.35 -6.01 22.19
CA GLU A 78 8.50 -7.43 22.53
C GLU A 78 7.45 -8.30 21.83
N GLU A 79 6.20 -7.85 21.77
CA GLU A 79 5.13 -8.54 21.06
C GLU A 79 5.42 -8.63 19.56
N LYS A 80 5.93 -7.55 18.96
CA LYS A 80 6.32 -7.55 17.56
C LYS A 80 7.48 -8.49 17.27
N LYS A 81 8.48 -8.52 18.15
CA LYS A 81 9.59 -9.45 18.02
C LYS A 81 9.15 -10.90 18.20
N GLN A 82 8.23 -11.17 19.13
CA GLN A 82 7.65 -12.51 19.28
C GLN A 82 6.89 -12.96 18.03
N ILE A 83 6.09 -12.06 17.43
CA ILE A 83 5.39 -12.33 16.17
C ILE A 83 6.41 -12.59 15.06
N ALA A 84 7.40 -11.70 14.92
CA ALA A 84 8.43 -11.80 13.89
C ALA A 84 9.22 -13.12 13.99
N ARG A 85 9.59 -13.53 15.20
CA ARG A 85 10.29 -14.82 15.45
C ARG A 85 9.44 -16.00 14.98
N LYS A 86 8.16 -16.05 15.41
CA LYS A 86 7.24 -17.13 15.01
C LYS A 86 7.06 -17.19 13.48
N VAL A 87 7.00 -16.03 12.81
CA VAL A 87 6.92 -15.97 11.34
C VAL A 87 8.22 -16.46 10.72
N ALA A 88 9.38 -16.07 11.26
CA ALA A 88 10.68 -16.51 10.76
C ALA A 88 10.85 -18.05 10.83
N ASP A 89 10.30 -18.71 11.87
CA ASP A 89 10.31 -20.17 12.02
C ASP A 89 9.51 -20.88 10.91
N LEU A 90 8.54 -20.20 10.28
CA LEU A 90 7.74 -20.72 9.19
C LEU A 90 8.41 -20.56 7.81
N ILE A 91 9.45 -19.73 7.71
CA ILE A 91 10.13 -19.43 6.45
C ILE A 91 11.32 -20.38 6.27
N LYS A 92 11.39 -21.02 5.11
CA LYS A 92 12.44 -21.97 4.75
C LYS A 92 13.46 -21.34 3.80
N ASP A 93 14.67 -21.88 3.78
CA ASP A 93 15.68 -21.48 2.80
C ASP A 93 15.18 -21.68 1.36
N ASN A 94 15.64 -20.81 0.47
CA ASN A 94 15.30 -20.74 -0.95
C ASN A 94 13.83 -20.40 -1.24
N GLU A 95 13.07 -19.94 -0.26
CA GLU A 95 11.73 -19.40 -0.51
C GLU A 95 11.80 -17.95 -1.05
N THR A 96 10.84 -17.62 -1.90
CA THR A 96 10.56 -16.24 -2.32
C THR A 96 9.48 -15.69 -1.40
N ILE A 97 9.80 -14.63 -0.66
CA ILE A 97 8.86 -14.03 0.30
C ILE A 97 8.63 -12.55 0.00
N PHE A 98 7.39 -12.07 0.23
CA PHE A 98 7.10 -10.65 0.21
C PHE A 98 7.04 -10.10 1.63
N ILE A 99 7.86 -9.09 1.91
CA ILE A 99 7.86 -8.38 3.19
C ILE A 99 7.37 -6.94 2.95
N GLY A 100 6.12 -6.67 3.30
CA GLY A 100 5.51 -5.36 3.14
C GLY A 100 5.99 -4.33 4.17
N ALA A 101 5.75 -3.04 3.88
CA ALA A 101 6.10 -1.94 4.76
C ALA A 101 5.25 -1.94 6.04
N GLY A 102 5.87 -2.13 7.19
CA GLY A 102 5.21 -2.15 8.49
C GLY A 102 6.21 -2.20 9.65
N SER A 103 5.79 -1.73 10.82
CA SER A 103 6.65 -1.76 12.01
C SER A 103 6.88 -3.16 12.56
N THR A 104 5.94 -4.09 12.39
CA THR A 104 6.08 -5.49 12.80
C THR A 104 6.96 -6.25 11.82
N THR A 105 6.72 -6.06 10.52
CA THR A 105 7.50 -6.71 9.46
C THR A 105 8.96 -6.25 9.41
N SER A 106 9.25 -5.04 9.90
CA SER A 106 10.64 -4.58 10.03
C SER A 106 11.45 -5.38 11.07
N TYR A 107 10.79 -5.91 12.11
CA TYR A 107 11.48 -6.79 13.05
C TYR A 107 11.72 -8.19 12.49
N LEU A 108 10.96 -8.63 11.47
CA LEU A 108 11.17 -9.93 10.86
C LEU A 108 12.55 -10.06 10.24
N ALA A 109 13.07 -8.98 9.66
CA ALA A 109 14.39 -8.95 9.08
C ALA A 109 15.52 -9.32 10.09
N GLU A 110 15.36 -9.00 11.39
CA GLU A 110 16.33 -9.37 12.42
C GLU A 110 16.50 -10.89 12.55
N PHE A 111 15.46 -11.68 12.26
CA PHE A 111 15.42 -13.14 12.39
C PHE A 111 15.65 -13.90 11.08
N LEU A 112 15.87 -13.20 9.97
CA LEU A 112 16.04 -13.81 8.66
C LEU A 112 17.44 -13.60 8.06
N GLN A 113 18.35 -12.94 8.78
CA GLN A 113 19.68 -12.57 8.25
C GLN A 113 20.54 -13.78 7.83
N ASP A 114 20.37 -14.92 8.51
CA ASP A 114 21.16 -16.13 8.25
C ASP A 114 20.51 -17.10 7.26
N LYS A 115 19.36 -16.72 6.67
CA LYS A 115 18.63 -17.54 5.70
C LYS A 115 18.96 -17.17 4.26
N ASN A 116 19.01 -18.16 3.40
CA ASN A 116 19.10 -17.95 1.95
C ASN A 116 17.70 -17.70 1.40
N LEU A 117 17.38 -16.46 1.01
CA LEU A 117 16.02 -16.07 0.61
C LEU A 117 16.01 -15.19 -0.63
N ASN A 118 14.92 -15.30 -1.40
CA ASN A 118 14.55 -14.30 -2.38
C ASN A 118 13.53 -13.34 -1.74
N ILE A 119 13.93 -12.12 -1.45
CA ILE A 119 13.11 -11.13 -0.74
C ILE A 119 12.55 -10.12 -1.73
N VAL A 120 11.23 -10.03 -1.77
CA VAL A 120 10.51 -8.96 -2.47
C VAL A 120 9.98 -7.99 -1.43
N THR A 121 10.27 -6.71 -1.58
CA THR A 121 9.78 -5.71 -0.61
C THR A 121 9.45 -4.37 -1.25
N ASN A 122 8.44 -3.70 -0.73
CA ASN A 122 8.15 -2.29 -0.97
C ASN A 122 8.53 -1.41 0.24
N SER A 123 9.21 -1.96 1.22
CA SER A 123 9.62 -1.30 2.45
C SER A 123 11.05 -0.79 2.35
N LEU A 124 11.24 0.53 2.50
CA LEU A 124 12.58 1.10 2.58
C LEU A 124 13.37 0.53 3.78
N THR A 125 12.70 0.31 4.91
CA THR A 125 13.35 -0.23 6.12
C THR A 125 13.84 -1.65 5.91
N VAL A 126 13.04 -2.52 5.28
CA VAL A 126 13.44 -3.90 4.96
C VAL A 126 14.58 -3.90 3.94
N PHE A 127 14.47 -3.07 2.90
CA PHE A 127 15.54 -2.90 1.91
C PHE A 127 16.89 -2.56 2.57
N GLU A 128 16.92 -1.55 3.45
CA GLU A 128 18.14 -1.13 4.16
C GLU A 128 18.75 -2.25 5.03
N GLN A 129 17.93 -3.17 5.53
CA GLN A 129 18.39 -4.29 6.37
C GLN A 129 19.01 -5.44 5.55
N PHE A 130 18.62 -5.59 4.29
CA PHE A 130 19.06 -6.73 3.45
C PHE A 130 19.95 -6.34 2.27
N LYS A 131 20.10 -5.06 1.93
CA LYS A 131 20.82 -4.60 0.72
C LYS A 131 22.28 -5.08 0.62
N ASP A 132 22.90 -5.33 1.75
CA ASP A 132 24.30 -5.77 1.83
C ASP A 132 24.42 -7.25 2.27
N ASN A 133 23.28 -8.00 2.37
CA ASN A 133 23.29 -9.39 2.75
C ASN A 133 23.54 -10.31 1.53
N PRO A 134 24.69 -10.99 1.44
CA PRO A 134 25.05 -11.80 0.29
C PRO A 134 24.21 -13.09 0.17
N SER A 135 23.49 -13.49 1.21
CA SER A 135 22.64 -14.69 1.23
C SER A 135 21.22 -14.40 0.71
N CYS A 136 20.92 -13.15 0.35
CA CYS A 136 19.58 -12.77 -0.09
C CYS A 136 19.62 -12.17 -1.50
N ASP A 137 18.75 -12.69 -2.38
CA ASP A 137 18.39 -11.98 -3.60
C ASP A 137 17.26 -11.00 -3.27
N LEU A 138 17.49 -9.70 -3.52
CA LEU A 138 16.61 -8.64 -3.04
C LEU A 138 15.96 -7.88 -4.20
N ILE A 139 14.64 -8.02 -4.34
CA ILE A 139 13.84 -7.25 -5.28
C ILE A 139 13.15 -6.11 -4.51
N PHE A 140 13.55 -4.88 -4.82
CA PHE A 140 12.94 -3.69 -4.24
C PHE A 140 11.90 -3.07 -5.18
N ILE A 141 10.65 -3.04 -4.75
CA ILE A 141 9.55 -2.49 -5.52
C ILE A 141 9.36 -1.02 -5.17
N GLY A 142 9.68 -0.17 -6.13
CA GLY A 142 9.49 1.27 -6.03
C GLY A 142 8.05 1.72 -6.22
N GLY A 143 7.87 3.05 -6.24
CA GLY A 143 6.58 3.72 -6.42
C GLY A 143 6.56 5.08 -5.74
N ARG A 144 5.39 5.54 -5.31
CA ARG A 144 5.26 6.76 -4.52
C ARG A 144 5.65 6.49 -3.07
N TYR A 145 6.71 7.12 -2.60
CA TYR A 145 7.14 6.99 -1.20
C TYR A 145 6.12 7.58 -0.22
N ARG A 146 5.78 6.80 0.78
CA ARG A 146 4.92 7.20 1.88
C ARG A 146 5.73 7.26 3.18
N GLN A 147 6.06 8.47 3.59
CA GLN A 147 6.91 8.72 4.77
C GLN A 147 6.36 8.08 6.05
N LYS A 148 5.03 8.09 6.25
CA LYS A 148 4.37 7.54 7.45
C LYS A 148 4.58 6.03 7.65
N THR A 149 4.79 5.29 6.58
CA THR A 149 4.99 3.84 6.61
C THR A 149 6.41 3.44 6.22
N LYS A 150 7.23 4.37 5.75
CA LYS A 150 8.53 4.14 5.12
C LYS A 150 8.45 3.10 3.98
N GLY A 151 7.37 3.13 3.23
CA GLY A 151 7.13 2.19 2.14
C GLY A 151 6.70 2.87 0.86
N PHE A 152 6.75 2.12 -0.23
CA PHE A 152 6.33 2.56 -1.55
C PHE A 152 4.93 2.05 -1.87
N ILE A 153 4.10 2.89 -2.49
CA ILE A 153 2.70 2.60 -2.81
C ILE A 153 2.33 3.17 -4.17
N GLY A 154 1.16 2.80 -4.66
CA GLY A 154 0.56 3.33 -5.88
C GLY A 154 0.68 2.38 -7.05
N TYR A 155 0.34 2.89 -8.25
CA TYR A 155 0.21 2.09 -9.46
C TYR A 155 1.44 1.23 -9.76
N PHE A 156 2.63 1.82 -9.78
CA PHE A 156 3.86 1.08 -10.08
C PHE A 156 4.15 -0.04 -9.08
N THR A 157 3.88 0.19 -7.79
CA THR A 157 4.01 -0.83 -6.75
C THR A 157 3.02 -1.97 -6.97
N GLN A 158 1.76 -1.65 -7.26
CA GLN A 158 0.71 -2.64 -7.49
C GLN A 158 0.94 -3.44 -8.78
N ASP A 159 1.32 -2.76 -9.86
CA ASP A 159 1.62 -3.40 -11.14
C ASP A 159 2.79 -4.39 -11.01
N ALA A 160 3.86 -3.99 -10.35
CA ALA A 160 5.01 -4.88 -10.11
C ALA A 160 4.61 -6.08 -9.24
N LEU A 161 3.88 -5.85 -8.12
CA LEU A 161 3.42 -6.93 -7.23
C LEU A 161 2.50 -7.92 -7.95
N SER A 162 1.66 -7.46 -8.87
CA SER A 162 0.73 -8.33 -9.62
C SER A 162 1.44 -9.34 -10.55
N LYS A 163 2.72 -9.11 -10.85
CA LYS A 163 3.54 -9.91 -11.77
C LYS A 163 4.53 -10.84 -11.05
N ILE A 164 4.60 -10.75 -9.73
CA ILE A 164 5.55 -11.53 -8.93
C ILE A 164 4.77 -12.59 -8.14
N SER A 165 5.21 -13.84 -8.24
CA SER A 165 4.69 -14.92 -7.40
C SER A 165 5.62 -15.12 -6.21
N VAL A 166 5.04 -15.25 -5.03
CA VAL A 166 5.78 -15.50 -3.79
C VAL A 166 5.25 -16.72 -3.05
N ASN A 167 6.09 -17.38 -2.27
CA ASN A 167 5.68 -18.49 -1.44
C ASN A 167 4.91 -18.04 -0.19
N LYS A 168 5.28 -16.86 0.34
CA LYS A 168 4.67 -16.26 1.53
C LYS A 168 4.63 -14.73 1.42
N ALA A 169 3.61 -14.12 2.07
CA ALA A 169 3.43 -12.68 2.16
C ALA A 169 2.91 -12.25 3.55
#